data_95fe69cd2f4f8f3bb03c988a12d8c3c9
#
_entry.id   95fe69cd2f4f8f3bb03c988a12d8c3c9
#
_cell.length_a   1.000
_cell.length_b   1.000
_cell.length_c   1.000
_cell.angle_alpha   90.00
_cell.angle_beta   90.00
_cell.angle_gamma   90.00
#
_symmetry.space_group_name_H-M   'P 1'
#
loop_
_entity.id
_entity.type
_entity.pdbx_description
1 polymer ?
#
loop_
_entity_poly.entity_id
_entity_poly.type
_entity_poly.pdbx_seq_one_letter_code
_entity_poly.pdbx_strand_id
1 'polypeptide(L)'
;MILRSTLDEGRATQTYALTVIPYAGIYLGYVMMYHLGDGRVVDCELAWSPDSIHWERVMPGVPFLKLGEKGSYDSGCIYAQAGPPVVQDGQLQLYYGGSPTVHLGWKRSASLCLARLREDGFAGYEADDKTKPAVLTTSLLRLTGQPLRLTADGEVRTETIAEKDDCVRLRLTVPDACLRTGAAPSGFDTTVHW
;
A
#
# COMPACT_ATOMS: atom_id res chain seq x y z
N MET A 1 -12.75 3.42 18.35
CA MET A 1 -12.00 2.26 17.80
C MET A 1 -11.69 2.57 16.36
N ILE A 2 -10.42 2.48 15.99
CA ILE A 2 -9.93 2.94 14.67
C ILE A 2 -9.89 1.77 13.67
N LEU A 3 -9.24 0.68 14.02
CA LEU A 3 -9.13 -0.55 13.24
C LEU A 3 -9.33 -1.76 14.15
N ARG A 4 -9.81 -2.85 13.59
CA ARG A 4 -9.88 -4.15 14.25
C ARG A 4 -9.72 -5.26 13.24
N SER A 5 -9.22 -6.40 13.68
CA SER A 5 -9.37 -7.67 12.96
C SER A 5 -10.81 -8.18 13.06
N THR A 6 -11.27 -8.88 12.07
CA THR A 6 -12.61 -9.45 12.01
C THR A 6 -12.57 -10.97 12.21
N LEU A 7 -13.74 -11.58 12.48
CA LEU A 7 -13.83 -13.04 12.61
C LEU A 7 -13.55 -13.76 11.27
N ASP A 8 -13.74 -13.08 10.14
CA ASP A 8 -13.47 -13.62 8.81
C ASP A 8 -11.96 -13.81 8.56
N GLU A 9 -11.12 -13.05 9.27
CA GLU A 9 -9.66 -13.19 9.25
C GLU A 9 -9.15 -14.32 10.17
N GLY A 10 -10.06 -15.05 10.79
CA GLY A 10 -9.76 -16.09 11.77
C GLY A 10 -9.65 -15.57 13.20
N ARG A 11 -10.08 -16.40 14.16
CA ARG A 11 -10.11 -16.03 15.59
C ARG A 11 -8.72 -15.77 16.19
N ALA A 12 -7.70 -16.23 15.51
CA ALA A 12 -6.32 -16.14 15.98
C ALA A 12 -5.54 -14.97 15.37
N THR A 13 -6.18 -14.12 14.55
CA THR A 13 -5.55 -12.93 13.97
C THR A 13 -5.91 -11.68 14.76
N GLN A 14 -4.93 -10.88 15.10
CA GLN A 14 -5.10 -9.67 15.92
C GLN A 14 -4.42 -8.47 15.28
N THR A 15 -5.09 -7.33 15.27
CA THR A 15 -4.46 -6.03 15.05
C THR A 15 -3.57 -5.72 16.25
N TYR A 16 -2.26 -5.84 16.05
CA TYR A 16 -1.29 -5.75 17.15
C TYR A 16 -0.80 -4.33 17.40
N ALA A 17 -0.44 -3.62 16.35
CA ALA A 17 0.01 -2.24 16.42
C ALA A 17 -0.28 -1.49 15.12
N LEU A 18 -0.31 -0.16 15.19
CA LEU A 18 -0.47 0.74 14.06
C LEU A 18 0.58 1.84 14.15
N THR A 19 1.41 1.97 13.13
CA THR A 19 2.28 3.11 12.94
C THR A 19 1.67 4.05 11.91
N VAL A 20 1.47 5.31 12.26
CA VAL A 20 0.85 6.31 11.38
C VAL A 20 1.88 7.30 10.88
N ILE A 21 1.86 7.55 9.58
CA ILE A 21 2.70 8.55 8.92
C ILE A 21 1.85 9.47 8.02
N PRO A 22 2.08 10.79 8.04
CA PRO A 22 1.50 11.68 7.04
C PRO A 22 2.23 11.48 5.71
N TYR A 23 1.46 11.40 4.62
CA TYR A 23 2.00 11.25 3.27
C TYR A 23 1.05 11.85 2.24
N ALA A 24 1.56 12.75 1.40
CA ALA A 24 0.84 13.33 0.26
C ALA A 24 -0.59 13.84 0.57
N GLY A 25 -0.79 14.43 1.76
CA GLY A 25 -2.08 14.99 2.18
C GLY A 25 -3.07 13.99 2.76
N ILE A 26 -2.66 12.75 2.94
CA ILE A 26 -3.40 11.69 3.65
C ILE A 26 -2.54 11.12 4.79
N TYR A 27 -3.08 10.16 5.50
CA TYR A 27 -2.34 9.38 6.48
C TYR A 27 -2.24 7.93 6.00
N LEU A 28 -1.03 7.38 6.04
CA LEU A 28 -0.78 5.96 5.84
C LEU A 28 -0.57 5.28 7.19
N GLY A 29 -1.04 4.05 7.30
CA GLY A 29 -0.92 3.23 8.48
C GLY A 29 -0.22 1.90 8.16
N TYR A 30 0.88 1.63 8.85
CA TYR A 30 1.51 0.31 8.84
C TYR A 30 0.89 -0.50 9.98
N VAL A 31 0.05 -1.45 9.63
CA VAL A 31 -0.72 -2.27 10.58
C VAL A 31 0.01 -3.58 10.81
N MET A 32 0.62 -3.74 11.97
CA MET A 32 1.20 -5.01 12.35
C MET A 32 0.08 -5.99 12.71
N MET A 33 0.00 -7.11 12.00
CA MET A 33 -0.98 -8.17 12.20
C MET A 33 -0.32 -9.36 12.89
N TYR A 34 -0.84 -9.73 14.04
CA TYR A 34 -0.34 -10.86 14.80
C TYR A 34 -1.17 -12.11 14.55
N HIS A 35 -0.55 -13.14 14.02
CA HIS A 35 -1.15 -14.42 13.64
C HIS A 35 -0.84 -15.49 14.68
N LEU A 36 -1.68 -15.61 15.72
CA LEU A 36 -1.50 -16.60 16.78
C LEU A 36 -1.60 -18.04 16.28
N GLY A 37 -2.53 -18.31 15.34
CA GLY A 37 -2.78 -19.63 14.79
C GLY A 37 -1.68 -20.11 13.85
N ASP A 38 -1.04 -19.18 13.15
CA ASP A 38 -0.06 -19.45 12.11
C ASP A 38 1.38 -19.26 12.59
N GLY A 39 1.70 -19.88 13.72
CA GLY A 39 3.08 -19.88 14.21
C GLY A 39 3.47 -18.67 15.05
N ARG A 40 2.54 -17.80 15.43
CA ARG A 40 2.78 -16.61 16.26
C ARG A 40 3.69 -15.58 15.58
N VAL A 41 3.50 -15.41 14.30
CA VAL A 41 4.25 -14.46 13.47
C VAL A 41 3.57 -13.10 13.44
N VAL A 42 4.32 -12.07 13.03
CA VAL A 42 3.79 -10.72 12.82
C VAL A 42 4.20 -10.25 11.43
N ASP A 43 3.26 -9.97 10.57
CA ASP A 43 3.48 -9.27 9.30
C ASP A 43 2.92 -7.84 9.35
N CYS A 44 2.99 -7.13 8.24
CA CYS A 44 2.58 -5.73 8.18
C CYS A 44 1.67 -5.50 6.99
N GLU A 45 0.43 -5.08 7.24
CA GLU A 45 -0.52 -4.63 6.25
C GLU A 45 -0.50 -3.10 6.10
N LEU A 46 -1.11 -2.62 5.02
CA LEU A 46 -1.28 -1.19 4.75
C LEU A 46 -2.71 -0.75 5.05
N ALA A 47 -2.83 0.39 5.74
CA ALA A 47 -4.07 1.12 5.89
C ALA A 47 -3.88 2.58 5.46
N TRP A 48 -4.97 3.27 5.24
CA TRP A 48 -4.96 4.69 4.94
C TRP A 48 -6.12 5.41 5.64
N SER A 49 -5.99 6.73 5.76
CA SER A 49 -7.02 7.59 6.30
C SER A 49 -6.95 8.99 5.67
N PRO A 50 -8.07 9.61 5.32
CA PRO A 50 -8.09 11.01 4.87
C PRO A 50 -7.90 12.02 5.99
N ASP A 51 -8.17 11.65 7.25
CA ASP A 51 -8.34 12.57 8.39
C ASP A 51 -7.69 12.08 9.70
N SER A 52 -6.99 10.95 9.70
CA SER A 52 -6.41 10.27 10.85
C SER A 52 -7.44 9.67 11.86
N ILE A 53 -8.73 9.75 11.54
CA ILE A 53 -9.83 9.26 12.38
C ILE A 53 -10.52 8.07 11.72
N HIS A 54 -10.85 8.20 10.43
CA HIS A 54 -11.51 7.16 9.65
C HIS A 54 -10.47 6.38 8.86
N TRP A 55 -10.31 5.11 9.24
CA TRP A 55 -9.25 4.25 8.70
C TRP A 55 -9.83 3.07 7.93
N GLU A 56 -9.20 2.79 6.80
CA GLU A 56 -9.49 1.62 5.97
C GLU A 56 -8.21 0.84 5.69
N ARG A 57 -8.26 -0.48 5.85
CA ARG A 57 -7.19 -1.37 5.41
C ARG A 57 -7.29 -1.52 3.90
N VAL A 58 -6.18 -1.30 3.20
CA VAL A 58 -6.15 -1.31 1.73
C VAL A 58 -6.55 -2.67 1.18
N MET A 59 -6.03 -3.73 1.78
CA MET A 59 -6.29 -5.11 1.34
C MET A 59 -6.18 -6.05 2.55
N PRO A 60 -7.26 -6.22 3.34
CA PRO A 60 -7.25 -7.07 4.51
C PRO A 60 -6.80 -8.50 4.21
N GLY A 61 -5.88 -9.04 5.01
CA GLY A 61 -5.31 -10.38 4.82
C GLY A 61 -4.16 -10.43 3.81
N VAL A 62 -3.80 -9.33 3.18
CA VAL A 62 -2.65 -9.25 2.25
C VAL A 62 -1.56 -8.36 2.83
N PRO A 63 -0.41 -8.90 3.20
CA PRO A 63 0.67 -8.10 3.77
C PRO A 63 1.26 -7.14 2.74
N PHE A 64 1.46 -5.89 3.15
CA PHE A 64 2.26 -4.89 2.45
C PHE A 64 3.76 -5.19 2.59
N LEU A 65 4.19 -5.46 3.82
CA LEU A 65 5.50 -6.05 4.10
C LEU A 65 5.28 -7.48 4.57
N LYS A 66 5.52 -8.43 3.68
CA LYS A 66 5.41 -9.86 3.97
C LYS A 66 6.66 -10.41 4.63
N LEU A 67 6.46 -11.42 5.45
CA LEU A 67 7.55 -12.19 6.01
C LEU A 67 8.47 -12.73 4.91
N GLY A 68 9.76 -12.72 5.19
CA GLY A 68 10.73 -13.34 4.32
C GLY A 68 10.64 -14.88 4.34
N GLU A 69 11.42 -15.51 3.48
CA GLU A 69 11.50 -16.97 3.41
C GLU A 69 11.97 -17.55 4.75
N LYS A 70 11.56 -18.79 5.02
CA LYS A 70 11.92 -19.50 6.24
C LYS A 70 13.43 -19.48 6.47
N GLY A 71 13.82 -18.95 7.62
CA GLY A 71 15.24 -18.80 8.02
C GLY A 71 15.88 -17.47 7.63
N SER A 72 15.19 -16.60 6.92
CA SER A 72 15.64 -15.22 6.72
C SER A 72 15.53 -14.40 8.00
N TYR A 73 16.18 -13.25 8.03
CA TYR A 73 16.26 -12.34 9.17
C TYR A 73 14.91 -11.74 9.60
N ASP A 74 13.87 -11.84 8.77
CA ASP A 74 12.52 -11.32 8.98
C ASP A 74 11.41 -12.35 8.78
N SER A 75 11.76 -13.65 8.83
CA SER A 75 10.80 -14.74 8.60
C SER A 75 9.80 -14.97 9.72
N GLY A 76 9.98 -14.35 10.87
CA GLY A 76 9.09 -14.53 12.03
C GLY A 76 8.30 -13.28 12.39
N CYS A 77 8.93 -12.12 12.36
CA CYS A 77 8.24 -10.87 12.71
C CYS A 77 8.76 -9.68 11.89
N ILE A 78 7.85 -8.79 11.54
CA ILE A 78 8.10 -7.48 10.95
C ILE A 78 7.47 -6.40 11.82
N TYR A 79 8.24 -5.36 12.13
CA TYR A 79 7.80 -4.18 12.88
C TYR A 79 8.16 -2.93 12.09
N ALA A 80 7.17 -2.29 11.49
CA ALA A 80 7.40 -1.08 10.71
C ALA A 80 7.87 0.09 11.60
N GLN A 81 8.73 0.94 11.06
CA GLN A 81 9.21 2.11 11.78
C GLN A 81 8.10 3.16 11.97
N ALA A 82 8.28 4.03 12.97
CA ALA A 82 7.35 5.11 13.30
C ALA A 82 7.59 6.42 12.53
N GLY A 83 8.57 6.47 11.65
CA GLY A 83 8.90 7.67 10.88
C GLY A 83 8.45 7.60 9.43
N PRO A 84 8.38 8.75 8.74
CA PRO A 84 8.10 8.77 7.31
C PRO A 84 9.22 8.04 6.54
N PRO A 85 8.90 7.48 5.36
CA PRO A 85 9.92 6.89 4.50
C PRO A 85 10.92 7.97 4.05
N VAL A 86 12.15 7.55 3.82
CA VAL A 86 13.17 8.42 3.24
C VAL A 86 13.03 8.38 1.73
N VAL A 87 12.89 9.55 1.11
CA VAL A 87 12.86 9.68 -0.35
C VAL A 87 14.28 9.86 -0.85
N GLN A 88 14.72 8.98 -1.73
CA GLN A 88 16.03 9.06 -2.36
C GLN A 88 15.96 8.49 -3.78
N ASP A 89 16.44 9.25 -4.76
CA ASP A 89 16.55 8.84 -6.18
C ASP A 89 15.22 8.31 -6.76
N GLY A 90 14.08 8.96 -6.43
CA GLY A 90 12.74 8.55 -6.87
C GLY A 90 12.23 7.26 -6.22
N GLN A 91 12.87 6.82 -5.15
CA GLN A 91 12.48 5.67 -4.36
C GLN A 91 12.17 6.05 -2.92
N LEU A 92 11.22 5.35 -2.35
CA LEU A 92 10.93 5.38 -0.92
C LEU A 92 11.71 4.27 -0.23
N GLN A 93 12.42 4.64 0.82
CA GLN A 93 13.14 3.72 1.70
C GLN A 93 12.36 3.58 3.01
N LEU A 94 11.84 2.39 3.25
CA LEU A 94 11.10 2.03 4.45
C LEU A 94 11.97 1.19 5.36
N TYR A 95 12.33 1.73 6.51
CA TYR A 95 13.07 0.97 7.51
C TYR A 95 12.10 0.17 8.37
N TYR A 96 12.46 -1.05 8.74
CA TYR A 96 11.68 -1.88 9.63
C TYR A 96 12.56 -2.79 10.47
N GLY A 97 12.03 -3.23 11.62
CA GLY A 97 12.65 -4.27 12.43
C GLY A 97 12.20 -5.64 11.91
N GLY A 98 13.15 -6.51 11.60
CA GLY A 98 12.90 -7.90 11.23
C GLY A 98 13.41 -8.86 12.30
N SER A 99 12.74 -9.99 12.50
CA SER A 99 13.21 -11.07 13.38
C SER A 99 12.93 -12.43 12.73
N PRO A 100 13.90 -13.37 12.76
CA PRO A 100 13.66 -14.74 12.29
C PRO A 100 12.84 -15.56 13.30
N THR A 101 12.63 -15.02 14.51
CA THR A 101 11.92 -15.71 15.60
C THR A 101 10.51 -15.21 15.74
N VAL A 102 9.62 -16.09 16.19
CA VAL A 102 8.22 -15.77 16.46
C VAL A 102 8.05 -14.76 17.59
N HIS A 103 6.88 -14.12 17.67
CA HIS A 103 6.63 -12.99 18.55
C HIS A 103 6.89 -13.25 20.03
N LEU A 104 6.55 -14.42 20.56
CA LEU A 104 6.70 -14.78 21.98
C LEU A 104 7.99 -15.55 22.30
N GLY A 105 8.99 -15.53 21.42
CA GLY A 105 10.26 -16.18 21.68
C GLY A 105 11.11 -15.47 22.74
N TRP A 106 11.65 -16.21 23.73
CA TRP A 106 12.57 -15.66 24.75
C TRP A 106 13.93 -15.30 24.19
N LYS A 107 14.41 -16.05 23.19
CA LYS A 107 15.65 -15.77 22.48
C LYS A 107 15.31 -15.11 21.16
N ARG A 108 15.44 -13.80 21.11
CA ARG A 108 15.21 -13.02 19.90
C ARG A 108 16.51 -12.52 19.34
N SER A 109 16.70 -12.65 18.05
CA SER A 109 17.55 -11.78 17.26
C SER A 109 16.66 -10.79 16.51
N ALA A 110 17.17 -9.59 16.33
CA ALA A 110 16.48 -8.56 15.56
C ALA A 110 17.47 -7.91 14.59
N SER A 111 17.00 -7.56 13.43
CA SER A 111 17.75 -6.88 12.38
C SER A 111 17.06 -5.56 12.04
N LEU A 112 17.84 -4.53 11.75
CA LEU A 112 17.34 -3.35 11.06
C LEU A 112 17.32 -3.67 9.57
N CYS A 113 16.17 -3.55 8.96
CA CYS A 113 15.90 -3.96 7.59
C CYS A 113 15.47 -2.76 6.74
N LEU A 114 15.61 -2.88 5.44
CA LEU A 114 15.25 -1.86 4.46
C LEU A 114 14.40 -2.48 3.35
N ALA A 115 13.18 -1.98 3.20
CA ALA A 115 12.37 -2.20 2.01
C ALA A 115 12.44 -0.96 1.11
N ARG A 116 12.34 -1.18 -0.20
CA ARG A 116 12.32 -0.12 -1.21
C ARG A 116 11.11 -0.28 -2.09
N LEU A 117 10.48 0.84 -2.39
CA LEU A 117 9.43 0.92 -3.40
C LEU A 117 9.62 2.21 -4.20
N ARG A 118 9.04 2.28 -5.39
CA ARG A 118 9.00 3.54 -6.13
C ARG A 118 8.20 4.59 -5.35
N GLU A 119 8.45 5.85 -5.57
CA GLU A 119 7.66 6.94 -5.02
C GLU A 119 6.17 6.73 -5.36
N ASP A 120 5.28 6.98 -4.40
CA ASP A 120 3.83 6.73 -4.46
C ASP A 120 3.39 5.27 -4.71
N GLY A 121 4.32 4.32 -4.68
CA GLY A 121 4.08 2.92 -5.02
C GLY A 121 3.47 2.06 -3.89
N PHE A 122 2.71 2.62 -2.97
CA PHE A 122 2.15 1.89 -1.81
C PHE A 122 1.06 0.90 -2.20
N ALA A 123 0.17 1.30 -3.09
CA ALA A 123 -0.94 0.49 -3.58
C ALA A 123 -1.41 1.01 -4.94
N GLY A 124 -2.17 0.19 -5.64
CA GLY A 124 -2.79 0.54 -6.91
C GLY A 124 -4.04 -0.27 -7.16
N TYR A 125 -4.78 0.10 -8.17
CA TYR A 125 -5.92 -0.65 -8.65
C TYR A 125 -5.48 -1.60 -9.76
N GLU A 126 -5.97 -2.82 -9.73
CA GLU A 126 -5.81 -3.81 -10.78
C GLU A 126 -7.19 -4.22 -11.30
N ALA A 127 -7.31 -4.49 -12.60
CA ALA A 127 -8.55 -4.96 -13.18
C ALA A 127 -8.84 -6.40 -12.73
N ASP A 128 -10.06 -6.67 -12.26
CA ASP A 128 -10.50 -8.02 -11.90
C ASP A 128 -10.51 -8.95 -13.13
N ASP A 129 -10.92 -8.42 -14.28
CA ASP A 129 -10.95 -9.13 -15.55
C ASP A 129 -10.05 -8.44 -16.57
N LYS A 130 -8.88 -9.00 -16.79
CA LYS A 130 -7.86 -8.47 -17.73
C LYS A 130 -8.25 -8.58 -19.21
N THR A 131 -9.38 -9.18 -19.52
CA THR A 131 -9.91 -9.28 -20.89
C THR A 131 -10.89 -8.17 -21.24
N LYS A 132 -11.22 -7.30 -20.30
CA LYS A 132 -12.17 -6.19 -20.46
C LYS A 132 -11.53 -4.86 -20.10
N PRO A 133 -12.00 -3.76 -20.68
CA PRO A 133 -11.61 -2.43 -20.24
C PRO A 133 -11.92 -2.23 -18.75
N ALA A 134 -10.94 -1.69 -18.01
CA ALA A 134 -11.15 -1.31 -16.62
C ALA A 134 -11.40 0.19 -16.52
N VAL A 135 -12.29 0.58 -15.61
CA VAL A 135 -12.66 1.98 -15.38
C VAL A 135 -12.52 2.32 -13.91
N LEU A 136 -11.76 3.37 -13.65
CA LEU A 136 -11.64 4.00 -12.34
C LEU A 136 -12.27 5.41 -12.39
N THR A 137 -13.10 5.74 -11.41
CA THR A 137 -13.63 7.10 -11.24
C THR A 137 -13.10 7.69 -9.96
N THR A 138 -12.47 8.87 -10.04
CA THR A 138 -11.94 9.54 -8.84
C THR A 138 -13.06 10.19 -8.02
N SER A 139 -12.78 10.52 -6.77
CA SER A 139 -13.50 11.57 -6.06
C SER A 139 -13.28 12.94 -6.74
N LEU A 140 -13.88 14.01 -6.23
CA LEU A 140 -13.56 15.36 -6.69
C LEU A 140 -12.12 15.70 -6.25
N LEU A 141 -11.28 16.04 -7.23
CA LEU A 141 -9.90 16.46 -7.04
C LEU A 141 -9.81 17.97 -7.20
N ARG A 142 -9.22 18.64 -6.23
CA ARG A 142 -8.99 20.10 -6.33
C ARG A 142 -7.83 20.37 -7.29
N LEU A 143 -8.07 21.25 -8.27
CA LEU A 143 -7.04 21.70 -9.16
C LEU A 143 -6.15 22.75 -8.44
N THR A 144 -4.85 22.48 -8.40
CA THR A 144 -3.86 23.35 -7.76
C THR A 144 -3.01 24.13 -8.78
N GLY A 145 -3.33 24.01 -10.07
CA GLY A 145 -2.51 24.54 -11.17
C GLY A 145 -1.26 23.71 -11.44
N GLN A 146 -1.05 22.60 -10.71
CA GLN A 146 0.03 21.65 -10.98
C GLN A 146 -0.49 20.53 -11.87
N PRO A 147 0.35 19.96 -12.74
CA PRO A 147 -0.02 18.80 -13.56
C PRO A 147 -0.40 17.61 -12.66
N LEU A 148 -1.49 16.95 -13.00
CA LEU A 148 -1.85 15.67 -12.38
C LEU A 148 -0.94 14.59 -12.96
N ARG A 149 -0.26 13.84 -12.09
CA ARG A 149 0.56 12.71 -12.47
C ARG A 149 -0.18 11.41 -12.19
N LEU A 150 -0.09 10.48 -13.12
CA LEU A 150 -0.64 9.16 -13.02
C LEU A 150 0.46 8.14 -13.34
N THR A 151 0.64 7.17 -12.46
CA THR A 151 1.49 6.02 -12.74
C THR A 151 0.61 4.82 -13.08
N ALA A 152 0.81 4.24 -14.26
CA ALA A 152 0.03 3.10 -14.73
C ALA A 152 0.88 2.19 -15.60
N ASP A 153 0.54 0.91 -15.61
CA ASP A 153 1.07 -0.06 -16.57
C ASP A 153 0.11 -0.13 -17.76
N GLY A 154 0.52 0.45 -18.88
CA GLY A 154 -0.25 0.47 -20.11
C GLY A 154 -0.83 1.85 -20.48
N GLU A 155 -1.64 1.88 -21.53
CA GLU A 155 -2.33 3.09 -21.99
C GLU A 155 -3.50 3.41 -21.05
N VAL A 156 -3.59 4.66 -20.59
CA VAL A 156 -4.71 5.16 -19.83
C VAL A 156 -5.35 6.33 -20.55
N ARG A 157 -6.65 6.25 -20.78
CA ARG A 157 -7.46 7.37 -21.28
C ARG A 157 -8.11 8.07 -20.12
N THR A 158 -8.01 9.40 -20.11
CA THR A 158 -8.61 10.24 -19.06
C THR A 158 -9.73 11.11 -19.64
N GLU A 159 -10.80 11.23 -18.89
CA GLU A 159 -11.97 12.07 -19.23
C GLU A 159 -12.38 12.86 -17.98
N THR A 160 -12.62 14.16 -18.13
CA THR A 160 -13.26 14.96 -17.09
C THR A 160 -14.76 14.75 -17.17
N ILE A 161 -15.36 14.22 -16.11
CA ILE A 161 -16.81 13.88 -16.10
C ILE A 161 -17.64 14.80 -15.21
N ALA A 162 -17.00 15.62 -14.39
CA ALA A 162 -17.65 16.67 -13.60
C ALA A 162 -16.65 17.75 -13.19
N GLU A 163 -17.12 18.99 -13.17
CA GLU A 163 -16.38 20.16 -12.66
C GLU A 163 -17.27 20.91 -11.67
N LYS A 164 -16.67 21.35 -10.57
CA LYS A 164 -17.33 22.17 -9.57
C LYS A 164 -16.31 22.87 -8.68
N ASP A 165 -16.40 24.20 -8.56
CA ASP A 165 -15.63 25.00 -7.60
C ASP A 165 -14.10 24.68 -7.60
N ASP A 166 -13.44 24.75 -8.76
CA ASP A 166 -12.03 24.39 -8.98
C ASP A 166 -11.71 22.90 -8.66
N CYS A 167 -12.71 22.05 -8.64
CA CYS A 167 -12.53 20.62 -8.49
C CYS A 167 -13.00 19.89 -9.75
N VAL A 168 -12.29 18.82 -10.10
CA VAL A 168 -12.65 17.93 -11.23
C VAL A 168 -12.85 16.51 -10.75
N ARG A 169 -13.72 15.79 -11.43
CA ARG A 169 -13.83 14.33 -11.30
C ARG A 169 -13.38 13.71 -12.60
N LEU A 170 -12.49 12.73 -12.50
CA LEU A 170 -11.91 12.06 -13.65
C LEU A 170 -12.46 10.64 -13.78
N ARG A 171 -12.63 10.23 -15.02
CA ARG A 171 -12.75 8.84 -15.41
C ARG A 171 -11.46 8.42 -16.09
N LEU A 172 -10.82 7.39 -15.55
CA LEU A 172 -9.63 6.75 -16.08
C LEU A 172 -10.05 5.43 -16.69
N THR A 173 -9.75 5.21 -17.95
CA THR A 173 -10.09 3.98 -18.67
C THR A 173 -8.82 3.35 -19.20
N VAL A 174 -8.60 2.08 -18.87
CA VAL A 174 -7.57 1.22 -19.46
C VAL A 174 -8.26 0.38 -20.54
N PRO A 175 -8.07 0.69 -21.84
CA PRO A 175 -8.83 0.08 -22.93
C PRO A 175 -8.61 -1.41 -23.09
N ASP A 176 -7.36 -1.84 -22.94
CA ASP A 176 -6.97 -3.24 -22.95
C ASP A 176 -6.16 -3.51 -21.69
N ALA A 177 -6.68 -4.31 -20.80
CA ALA A 177 -5.93 -4.82 -19.67
C ALA A 177 -4.84 -5.75 -20.20
N CYS A 178 -3.73 -5.15 -20.64
CA CYS A 178 -2.71 -5.81 -21.41
C CYS A 178 -2.08 -6.95 -20.61
N LEU A 179 -2.25 -8.17 -21.11
CA LEU A 179 -1.48 -9.34 -20.74
C LEU A 179 0.00 -9.10 -21.11
N ARG A 180 0.75 -8.42 -20.26
CA ARG A 180 2.20 -8.48 -20.33
C ARG A 180 2.66 -9.67 -19.49
N THR A 181 2.79 -10.81 -20.15
CA THR A 181 3.53 -11.94 -19.61
C THR A 181 5.02 -11.58 -19.58
N GLY A 182 5.60 -11.45 -18.39
CA GLY A 182 7.01 -11.74 -18.20
C GLY A 182 8.02 -10.62 -18.37
N ALA A 183 7.71 -9.37 -18.02
CA ALA A 183 8.76 -8.38 -17.72
C ALA A 183 8.40 -7.64 -16.44
N ALA A 184 9.39 -7.29 -15.62
CA ALA A 184 9.19 -6.40 -14.49
C ALA A 184 8.49 -5.12 -14.97
N PRO A 185 7.45 -4.62 -14.28
CA PRO A 185 6.72 -3.45 -14.73
C PRO A 185 7.67 -2.26 -14.83
N SER A 186 7.89 -1.78 -16.03
CA SER A 186 8.42 -0.45 -16.25
C SER A 186 7.23 0.48 -16.10
N GLY A 187 7.06 1.09 -14.91
CA GLY A 187 6.01 2.08 -14.70
C GLY A 187 6.19 3.24 -15.68
N PHE A 188 5.14 3.56 -16.41
CA PHE A 188 5.10 4.76 -17.23
C PHE A 188 4.52 5.90 -16.38
N ASP A 189 5.30 6.95 -16.19
CA ASP A 189 4.82 8.20 -15.59
C ASP A 189 4.11 9.00 -16.69
N THR A 190 2.79 9.01 -16.69
CA THR A 190 2.00 9.77 -17.64
C THR A 190 1.59 11.09 -17.01
N THR A 191 2.07 12.19 -17.55
CA THR A 191 1.63 13.54 -17.16
C THR A 191 0.41 13.93 -17.97
N VAL A 192 -0.68 14.22 -17.30
CA VAL A 192 -1.90 14.74 -17.92
C VAL A 192 -1.86 16.26 -17.84
N HIS A 193 -1.91 16.92 -19.02
CA HIS A 193 -2.03 18.37 -19.13
C HIS A 193 -3.51 18.74 -19.37
N TRP A 194 -3.97 19.78 -18.70
CA TRP A 194 -5.30 20.38 -18.85
C TRP A 194 -5.26 21.55 -19.82
#